data_f42b2ad563b08e3388a50c7ca254a766
#
_entry.id   f42b2ad563b08e3388a50c7ca254a766
#
_cell.length_a   1.000
_cell.length_b   1.000
_cell.length_c   1.000
_cell.angle_alpha   90.00
_cell.angle_beta   90.00
_cell.angle_gamma   90.00
#
_symmetry.space_group_name_H-M   'P 1'
#
loop_
_entity.id
_entity.type
_entity.pdbx_description
1 polymer ?
#
loop_
_entity_poly.entity_id
_entity_poly.type
_entity_poly.pdbx_seq_one_letter_code
_entity_poly.pdbx_strand_id
1 'polypeptide(L)'
;MTWDGELKQVPYHELSAGQTRDGREVFHSEEEDYLKSVQSSVDKESKNYLNSVYINQKILPKELNVKERDSAGYVTELLADGKTLEGESFRKGMGLTSANFTIQNIGNQVRFLCKGRGHGMGFSQYGGNELAKNSNSAEEILAYYFPSMEIQEITEIF
;
A
#
# COMPACT_ATOMS: atom_id res chain seq x y z
N MET A 1 -10.24 16.43 -5.42
CA MET A 1 -10.39 15.51 -6.57
C MET A 1 -11.78 14.94 -6.56
N THR A 2 -12.36 14.75 -7.73
CA THR A 2 -13.73 14.25 -7.88
C THR A 2 -13.74 12.96 -8.71
N TRP A 3 -14.75 12.14 -8.48
CA TRP A 3 -15.07 10.95 -9.25
C TRP A 3 -16.59 10.90 -9.45
N ASP A 4 -17.03 10.76 -10.69
CA ASP A 4 -18.43 10.88 -11.07
C ASP A 4 -19.13 12.15 -10.53
N GLY A 5 -18.39 13.26 -10.52
CA GLY A 5 -18.86 14.56 -10.03
C GLY A 5 -18.90 14.73 -8.51
N GLU A 6 -18.58 13.68 -7.75
CA GLU A 6 -18.53 13.74 -6.29
C GLU A 6 -17.12 13.95 -5.76
N LEU A 7 -16.98 14.77 -4.72
CA LEU A 7 -15.72 14.96 -4.02
C LEU A 7 -15.35 13.68 -3.26
N LYS A 8 -14.18 13.13 -3.53
CA LYS A 8 -13.65 11.94 -2.85
C LYS A 8 -12.40 12.27 -2.05
N GLN A 9 -12.26 11.59 -0.92
CA GLN A 9 -11.02 11.61 -0.17
C GLN A 9 -9.97 10.78 -0.90
N VAL A 10 -8.78 11.35 -1.13
CA VAL A 10 -7.67 10.66 -1.78
C VAL A 10 -6.62 10.26 -0.75
N PRO A 11 -6.32 8.98 -0.61
CA PRO A 11 -5.31 8.50 0.33
C PRO A 11 -3.90 8.74 -0.20
N TYR A 12 -2.95 8.77 0.73
CA TYR A 12 -1.52 8.81 0.44
C TYR A 12 -0.75 7.92 1.40
N HIS A 13 0.42 7.52 0.98
CA HIS A 13 1.36 6.71 1.76
C HIS A 13 2.79 7.16 1.47
N GLU A 14 3.72 6.76 2.32
CA GLU A 14 5.13 7.18 2.19
C GLU A 14 5.78 6.56 0.96
N LEU A 15 5.63 5.25 0.77
CA LEU A 15 6.38 4.47 -0.21
C LEU A 15 5.64 3.19 -0.59
N SER A 16 5.31 3.01 -1.86
CA SER A 16 4.69 1.77 -2.33
C SER A 16 5.71 0.62 -2.47
N ALA A 17 5.20 -0.58 -2.66
CA ALA A 17 6.02 -1.74 -3.02
C ALA A 17 6.44 -1.78 -4.51
N GLY A 18 6.27 -0.66 -5.23
CA GLY A 18 6.54 -0.50 -6.65
C GLY A 18 5.30 -0.44 -7.53
N GLN A 19 4.14 -0.67 -6.93
CA GLN A 19 2.82 -0.57 -7.53
C GLN A 19 1.81 -0.23 -6.43
N THR A 20 0.91 0.71 -6.70
CA THR A 20 -0.15 1.05 -5.75
C THR A 20 -1.27 0.01 -5.80
N ARG A 21 -2.03 -0.09 -4.73
CA ARG A 21 -3.11 -1.07 -4.59
C ARG A 21 -4.40 -0.57 -5.24
N ASP A 22 -5.18 -1.50 -5.77
CA ASP A 22 -6.51 -1.23 -6.30
C ASP A 22 -7.52 -1.17 -5.15
N GLY A 23 -8.32 -0.08 -5.10
CA GLY A 23 -9.29 0.13 -4.02
C GLY A 23 -10.39 -0.93 -3.98
N ARG A 24 -10.83 -1.44 -5.11
CA ARG A 24 -11.85 -2.51 -5.17
C ARG A 24 -11.34 -3.79 -4.53
N GLU A 25 -10.08 -4.15 -4.76
CA GLU A 25 -9.48 -5.33 -4.13
C GLU A 25 -9.32 -5.15 -2.61
N VAL A 26 -8.91 -3.97 -2.17
CA VAL A 26 -8.66 -3.70 -0.74
C VAL A 26 -9.96 -3.65 0.07
N PHE A 27 -10.98 -2.96 -0.46
CA PHE A 27 -12.23 -2.71 0.25
C PHE A 27 -13.36 -3.66 -0.13
N HIS A 28 -13.16 -4.51 -1.15
CA HIS A 28 -14.20 -5.39 -1.71
C HIS A 28 -15.46 -4.63 -2.11
N SER A 29 -15.28 -3.43 -2.70
CA SER A 29 -16.37 -2.51 -3.01
C SER A 29 -16.13 -1.78 -4.33
N GLU A 30 -17.17 -1.68 -5.14
CA GLU A 30 -17.19 -0.86 -6.37
C GLU A 30 -17.13 0.65 -6.05
N GLU A 31 -17.51 1.06 -4.85
CA GLU A 31 -17.46 2.46 -4.43
C GLU A 31 -16.04 3.01 -4.37
N GLU A 32 -15.05 2.11 -4.28
CA GLU A 32 -13.63 2.45 -4.24
C GLU A 32 -12.94 2.31 -5.60
N ASP A 33 -13.72 2.17 -6.69
CA ASP A 33 -13.17 2.00 -8.04
C ASP A 33 -12.38 3.22 -8.55
N TYR A 34 -12.52 4.36 -7.91
CA TYR A 34 -11.70 5.55 -8.20
C TYR A 34 -10.22 5.40 -7.79
N LEU A 35 -9.89 4.44 -6.93
CA LEU A 35 -8.53 4.13 -6.52
C LEU A 35 -7.95 3.02 -7.40
N LYS A 36 -7.42 3.39 -8.56
CA LYS A 36 -6.79 2.44 -9.48
C LYS A 36 -5.35 2.14 -9.09
N SER A 37 -4.96 0.88 -9.28
CA SER A 37 -3.55 0.49 -9.18
C SER A 37 -2.73 1.15 -10.29
N VAL A 38 -1.60 1.77 -9.92
CA VAL A 38 -0.65 2.35 -10.87
C VAL A 38 0.76 1.89 -10.56
N GLN A 39 1.61 1.81 -11.58
CA GLN A 39 3.03 1.52 -11.41
C GLN A 39 3.73 2.70 -10.74
N SER A 40 4.53 2.43 -9.73
CA SER A 40 5.38 3.41 -9.05
C SER A 40 6.77 2.79 -8.85
N SER A 41 7.37 2.36 -9.96
CA SER A 41 8.60 1.57 -9.96
C SER A 41 9.79 2.28 -9.33
N VAL A 42 9.81 3.61 -9.38
CA VAL A 42 10.84 4.45 -8.75
C VAL A 42 10.88 4.29 -7.22
N ASP A 43 9.79 3.88 -6.61
CA ASP A 43 9.71 3.62 -5.17
C ASP A 43 10.73 2.55 -4.74
N LYS A 44 11.07 1.61 -5.64
CA LYS A 44 12.05 0.55 -5.38
C LYS A 44 13.48 1.07 -5.22
N GLU A 45 13.76 2.29 -5.65
CA GLU A 45 15.07 2.93 -5.55
C GLU A 45 15.29 3.61 -4.19
N SER A 46 14.22 3.76 -3.40
CA SER A 46 14.34 4.35 -2.07
C SER A 46 15.19 3.47 -1.15
N LYS A 47 16.08 4.11 -0.39
CA LYS A 47 16.84 3.44 0.68
C LYS A 47 15.95 2.83 1.78
N ASN A 48 14.71 3.27 1.87
CA ASN A 48 13.72 2.80 2.83
C ASN A 48 12.78 1.73 2.26
N TYR A 49 13.05 1.24 1.04
CA TYR A 49 12.18 0.29 0.35
C TYR A 49 12.10 -1.08 1.04
N LEU A 50 13.24 -1.62 1.46
CA LEU A 50 13.31 -2.91 2.16
C LEU A 50 13.47 -2.69 3.66
N ASN A 51 12.61 -3.32 4.43
CA ASN A 51 12.64 -3.28 5.90
C ASN A 51 12.46 -4.68 6.46
N SER A 52 13.32 -5.07 7.40
CA SER A 52 13.20 -6.34 8.11
C SER A 52 12.71 -6.12 9.53
N VAL A 53 11.72 -6.90 9.93
CA VAL A 53 11.24 -6.96 11.31
C VAL A 53 11.42 -8.39 11.80
N TYR A 54 12.11 -8.56 12.94
CA TYR A 54 12.37 -9.86 13.56
C TYR A 54 11.48 -10.01 14.79
N ILE A 55 10.72 -11.09 14.83
CA ILE A 55 9.80 -11.39 15.94
C ILE A 55 10.13 -12.77 16.49
N ASN A 56 10.14 -12.91 17.81
CA ASN A 56 10.39 -14.20 18.44
C ASN A 56 9.26 -15.16 18.08
N GLN A 57 9.61 -16.34 17.60
CA GLN A 57 8.66 -17.37 17.18
C GLN A 57 7.69 -17.79 18.29
N LYS A 58 8.08 -17.69 19.56
CA LYS A 58 7.23 -18.04 20.71
C LYS A 58 5.97 -17.20 20.84
N ILE A 59 5.97 -15.96 20.35
CA ILE A 59 4.81 -15.05 20.41
C ILE A 59 3.95 -15.08 19.15
N LEU A 60 4.34 -15.84 18.16
CA LEU A 60 3.61 -16.00 16.91
C LEU A 60 2.83 -17.32 16.88
N PRO A 61 1.79 -17.42 16.04
CA PRO A 61 1.16 -18.68 15.72
C PRO A 61 2.19 -19.72 15.23
N LYS A 62 1.99 -20.98 15.55
CA LYS A 62 2.88 -22.06 15.09
C LYS A 62 2.87 -22.21 13.58
N GLU A 63 1.66 -22.14 13.00
CA GLU A 63 1.44 -22.09 11.56
C GLU A 63 1.06 -20.68 11.19
N LEU A 64 1.93 -20.00 10.44
CA LEU A 64 1.70 -18.67 9.92
C LEU A 64 2.13 -18.62 8.47
N ASN A 65 1.17 -18.50 7.57
CA ASN A 65 1.40 -18.50 6.13
C ASN A 65 0.58 -17.41 5.45
N VAL A 66 1.14 -16.84 4.39
CA VAL A 66 0.39 -15.98 3.50
C VAL A 66 -0.61 -16.84 2.73
N LYS A 67 -1.90 -16.50 2.83
CA LYS A 67 -2.98 -17.19 2.13
C LYS A 67 -3.31 -16.52 0.80
N GLU A 68 -3.39 -15.20 0.78
CA GLU A 68 -3.79 -14.43 -0.39
C GLU A 68 -3.07 -13.08 -0.45
N ARG A 69 -2.81 -12.63 -1.70
CA ARG A 69 -2.26 -11.31 -2.00
C ARG A 69 -3.15 -10.63 -3.04
N ASP A 70 -3.20 -9.30 -2.99
CA ASP A 70 -3.80 -8.53 -4.06
C ASP A 70 -2.90 -8.44 -5.30
N SER A 71 -3.38 -7.82 -6.36
CA SER A 71 -2.65 -7.69 -7.63
C SER A 71 -1.36 -6.86 -7.51
N ALA A 72 -1.24 -6.03 -6.48
CA ALA A 72 -0.04 -5.25 -6.19
C ALA A 72 0.97 -6.02 -5.30
N GLY A 73 0.64 -7.24 -4.88
CA GLY A 73 1.48 -8.12 -4.08
C GLY A 73 1.37 -7.93 -2.58
N TYR A 74 0.45 -7.11 -2.11
CA TYR A 74 0.18 -6.93 -0.67
C TYR A 74 -0.61 -8.10 -0.12
N VAL A 75 -0.24 -8.57 1.06
CA VAL A 75 -0.96 -9.63 1.76
C VAL A 75 -2.34 -9.13 2.16
N THR A 76 -3.37 -9.81 1.69
CA THR A 76 -4.76 -9.56 2.07
C THR A 76 -5.24 -10.51 3.14
N GLU A 77 -4.80 -11.76 3.09
CA GLU A 77 -5.13 -12.78 4.08
C GLU A 77 -3.92 -13.62 4.48
N LEU A 78 -3.84 -13.93 5.78
CA LEU A 78 -2.92 -14.91 6.35
C LEU A 78 -3.72 -16.05 6.98
N LEU A 79 -3.12 -17.23 6.98
CA LEU A 79 -3.57 -18.38 7.77
C LEU A 79 -2.70 -18.50 9.02
N ALA A 80 -3.32 -18.44 10.19
CA ALA A 80 -2.66 -18.48 11.49
C ALA A 80 -3.33 -19.52 12.39
N ASP A 81 -2.69 -20.67 12.61
CA ASP A 81 -3.22 -21.79 13.39
C ASP A 81 -4.68 -22.13 13.03
N GLY A 82 -4.98 -22.24 11.75
CA GLY A 82 -6.30 -22.55 11.21
C GLY A 82 -7.29 -21.39 11.15
N LYS A 83 -6.89 -20.20 11.56
CA LYS A 83 -7.69 -18.96 11.49
C LYS A 83 -7.19 -18.05 10.38
N THR A 84 -8.11 -17.36 9.71
CA THR A 84 -7.79 -16.34 8.74
C THR A 84 -7.63 -14.99 9.43
N LEU A 85 -6.51 -14.30 9.16
CA LEU A 85 -6.23 -12.95 9.61
C LEU A 85 -6.18 -12.01 8.41
N GLU A 86 -6.66 -10.79 8.59
CA GLU A 86 -6.61 -9.74 7.57
C GLU A 86 -5.21 -9.10 7.56
N GLY A 87 -4.66 -8.90 6.35
CA GLY A 87 -3.26 -8.51 6.16
C GLY A 87 -2.90 -7.16 6.75
N GLU A 88 -3.74 -6.15 6.56
CA GLU A 88 -3.48 -4.80 7.06
C GLU A 88 -3.57 -4.73 8.59
N SER A 89 -4.53 -5.43 9.18
CA SER A 89 -4.65 -5.56 10.64
C SER A 89 -3.43 -6.27 11.24
N PHE A 90 -2.95 -7.32 10.58
CA PHE A 90 -1.73 -8.03 10.97
C PHE A 90 -0.52 -7.09 10.91
N ARG A 91 -0.37 -6.36 9.81
CA ARG A 91 0.71 -5.37 9.66
C ARG A 91 0.75 -4.38 10.84
N LYS A 92 -0.38 -3.78 11.16
CA LYS A 92 -0.49 -2.79 12.25
C LYS A 92 -0.20 -3.42 13.60
N GLY A 93 -0.75 -4.60 13.86
CA GLY A 93 -0.55 -5.31 15.12
C GLY A 93 0.90 -5.75 15.35
N MET A 94 1.63 -6.09 14.31
CA MET A 94 3.03 -6.54 14.39
C MET A 94 4.05 -5.42 14.18
N GLY A 95 3.61 -4.19 13.91
CA GLY A 95 4.51 -3.06 13.66
C GLY A 95 5.30 -3.19 12.35
N LEU A 96 4.73 -3.83 11.34
CA LEU A 96 5.37 -3.96 10.02
C LEU A 96 5.21 -2.67 9.22
N THR A 97 6.21 -2.34 8.41
CA THR A 97 6.19 -1.11 7.60
C THR A 97 5.18 -1.17 6.46
N SER A 98 4.88 -2.37 5.96
CA SER A 98 3.99 -2.59 4.82
C SER A 98 3.35 -3.97 4.92
N ALA A 99 2.16 -4.14 4.35
CA ALA A 99 1.55 -5.45 4.16
C ALA A 99 2.11 -6.22 2.95
N ASN A 100 3.01 -5.62 2.18
CA ASN A 100 3.78 -6.36 1.18
C ASN A 100 5.02 -6.97 1.83
N PHE A 101 4.86 -8.13 2.43
CA PHE A 101 5.93 -8.81 3.15
C PHE A 101 6.04 -10.30 2.77
N THR A 102 7.21 -10.86 3.03
CA THR A 102 7.47 -12.31 3.05
C THR A 102 7.84 -12.74 4.46
N ILE A 103 7.56 -14.01 4.76
CA ILE A 103 7.80 -14.62 6.07
C ILE A 103 8.96 -15.61 5.94
N GLN A 104 9.97 -15.47 6.78
CA GLN A 104 11.15 -16.33 6.81
C GLN A 104 11.42 -16.81 8.22
N ASN A 105 11.52 -18.13 8.40
CA ASN A 105 11.92 -18.71 9.67
C ASN A 105 13.44 -18.73 9.78
N ILE A 106 13.99 -18.06 10.78
CA ILE A 106 15.43 -17.95 11.01
C ILE A 106 15.72 -18.34 12.47
N GLY A 107 16.02 -19.63 12.70
CA GLY A 107 16.23 -20.15 14.04
C GLY A 107 15.00 -20.04 14.92
N ASN A 108 15.10 -19.31 16.04
CA ASN A 108 14.00 -19.04 16.96
C ASN A 108 13.28 -17.72 16.70
N GLN A 109 13.60 -17.05 15.57
CA GLN A 109 12.97 -15.82 15.14
C GLN A 109 12.30 -15.99 13.78
N VAL A 110 11.29 -15.18 13.54
CA VAL A 110 10.65 -15.02 12.24
C VAL A 110 10.99 -13.63 11.71
N ARG A 111 11.53 -13.58 10.50
CA ARG A 111 11.81 -12.35 9.78
C ARG A 111 10.65 -12.03 8.85
N PHE A 112 10.11 -10.84 8.99
CA PHE A 112 9.21 -10.25 8.02
C PHE A 112 9.99 -9.27 7.16
N LEU A 113 10.20 -9.61 5.89
CA LEU A 113 10.82 -8.71 4.93
C LEU A 113 9.74 -7.93 4.21
N CYS A 114 9.63 -6.64 4.55
CA CYS A 114 8.62 -5.73 4.03
C CYS A 114 9.16 -4.89 2.88
N LYS A 115 8.34 -4.69 1.86
CA LYS A 115 8.61 -3.79 0.73
C LYS A 115 7.68 -2.58 0.83
N GLY A 116 8.27 -1.39 0.84
CA GLY A 116 7.53 -0.14 0.96
C GLY A 116 7.16 0.23 2.41
N ARG A 117 6.43 1.34 2.54
CA ARG A 117 5.98 1.90 3.82
C ARG A 117 4.57 2.49 3.68
N GLY A 118 3.67 2.07 4.54
CA GLY A 118 2.29 2.50 4.56
C GLY A 118 1.34 1.52 3.89
N HIS A 119 0.11 1.95 3.70
CA HIS A 119 -0.98 1.09 3.20
C HIS A 119 -0.93 0.82 1.69
N GLY A 120 -0.16 1.58 0.92
CA GLY A 120 0.05 1.36 -0.51
C GLY A 120 -1.05 1.85 -1.45
N MET A 121 -2.07 2.53 -0.95
CA MET A 121 -3.17 3.06 -1.77
C MET A 121 -2.94 4.51 -2.16
N GLY A 122 -3.33 4.85 -3.39
CA GLY A 122 -3.34 6.22 -3.89
C GLY A 122 -1.95 6.81 -4.13
N PHE A 123 -1.70 7.98 -3.58
CA PHE A 123 -0.49 8.77 -3.83
C PHE A 123 0.72 8.24 -3.06
N SER A 124 1.81 7.91 -3.78
CA SER A 124 3.11 7.64 -3.16
C SER A 124 3.86 8.97 -2.99
N GLN A 125 4.17 9.33 -1.76
CA GLN A 125 4.92 10.56 -1.46
C GLN A 125 6.33 10.53 -2.08
N TYR A 126 7.02 9.41 -1.98
CA TYR A 126 8.34 9.25 -2.60
C TYR A 126 8.25 9.31 -4.12
N GLY A 127 7.35 8.54 -4.73
CA GLY A 127 7.17 8.53 -6.17
C GLY A 127 6.76 9.89 -6.73
N GLY A 128 5.84 10.58 -6.06
CA GLY A 128 5.45 11.93 -6.42
C GLY A 128 6.59 12.94 -6.33
N ASN A 129 7.44 12.82 -5.31
CA ASN A 129 8.62 13.67 -5.17
C ASN A 129 9.63 13.45 -6.31
N GLU A 130 9.85 12.19 -6.72
CA GLU A 130 10.71 11.88 -7.85
C GLU A 130 10.15 12.41 -9.18
N LEU A 131 8.83 12.33 -9.39
CA LEU A 131 8.18 12.95 -10.54
C LEU A 131 8.33 14.48 -10.54
N ALA A 132 8.21 15.12 -9.38
CA ALA A 132 8.41 16.55 -9.23
C ALA A 132 9.86 16.98 -9.57
N LYS A 133 10.85 16.19 -9.17
CA LYS A 133 12.26 16.41 -9.56
C LYS A 133 12.47 16.35 -11.07
N ASN A 134 11.65 15.57 -11.78
CA ASN A 134 11.65 15.45 -13.23
C ASN A 134 10.74 16.48 -13.91
N SER A 135 10.42 17.57 -13.22
CA SER A 135 9.65 18.73 -13.73
C SER A 135 8.17 18.45 -14.02
N ASN A 136 7.59 17.39 -13.48
CA ASN A 136 6.14 17.19 -13.54
C ASN A 136 5.44 18.18 -12.59
N SER A 137 4.34 18.76 -13.04
CA SER A 137 3.49 19.61 -12.21
C SER A 137 2.72 18.81 -11.16
N ALA A 138 2.19 19.47 -10.14
CA ALA A 138 1.33 18.84 -9.15
C ALA A 138 0.10 18.18 -9.79
N GLU A 139 -0.48 18.81 -10.79
CA GLU A 139 -1.63 18.30 -11.53
C GLU A 139 -1.28 17.02 -12.31
N GLU A 140 -0.14 17.01 -12.99
CA GLU A 140 0.35 15.83 -13.70
C GLU A 140 0.63 14.67 -12.75
N ILE A 141 1.22 14.93 -11.58
CA ILE A 141 1.50 13.93 -10.57
C ILE A 141 0.20 13.34 -9.99
N LEU A 142 -0.77 14.19 -9.65
CA LEU A 142 -2.07 13.73 -9.17
C LEU A 142 -2.84 12.93 -10.23
N ALA A 143 -2.82 13.37 -11.47
CA ALA A 143 -3.43 12.64 -12.58
C ALA A 143 -2.77 11.27 -12.81
N TYR A 144 -1.48 11.16 -12.56
CA TYR A 144 -0.76 9.88 -12.64
C TYR A 144 -1.23 8.88 -11.58
N TYR A 145 -1.31 9.31 -10.32
CA TYR A 145 -1.70 8.42 -9.20
C TYR A 145 -3.21 8.19 -9.11
N PHE A 146 -4.01 9.07 -9.67
CA PHE A 146 -5.47 9.01 -9.65
C PHE A 146 -6.06 9.12 -11.06
N PRO A 147 -5.76 8.14 -11.95
CA PRO A 147 -6.09 8.26 -13.38
C PRO A 147 -7.58 8.24 -13.68
N SER A 148 -8.43 7.77 -12.75
CA SER A 148 -9.90 7.75 -12.90
C SER A 148 -10.59 8.97 -12.30
N MET A 149 -9.81 9.89 -11.74
CA MET A 149 -10.35 11.07 -11.04
C MET A 149 -10.10 12.35 -11.82
N GLU A 150 -10.91 13.35 -11.53
CA GLU A 150 -10.78 14.69 -12.09
C GLU A 150 -10.30 15.67 -11.03
N ILE A 151 -9.43 16.60 -11.44
CA ILE A 151 -9.02 17.74 -10.62
C ILE A 151 -9.99 18.88 -10.93
N GLN A 152 -10.73 19.35 -9.93
CA GLN A 152 -11.60 20.49 -10.06
C GLN A 152 -11.10 21.62 -9.19
N GLU A 153 -11.04 22.82 -9.78
CA GLU A 153 -10.75 24.05 -9.04
C GLU A 153 -11.98 24.43 -8.21
N ILE A 154 -11.77 24.71 -6.93
CA ILE A 154 -12.84 25.19 -6.07
C ILE A 154 -12.84 26.70 -6.14
N THR A 155 -13.74 27.26 -6.96
CA THR A 155 -13.82 28.69 -7.17
C THR A 155 -14.71 29.44 -6.16
N GLU A 156 -15.62 28.73 -5.48
CA GLU A 156 -16.48 29.32 -4.45
C GLU A 156 -16.83 28.28 -3.36
N ILE A 157 -16.27 28.48 -2.16
CA ILE A 157 -16.70 27.74 -0.96
C ILE A 157 -17.46 28.62 0.03
N PHE A 158 -17.49 29.95 -0.21
CA PHE A 158 -18.13 30.92 0.70
C PHE A 158 -18.95 31.97 -0.06
#